data_62663f2a4f9d5146c0f7299016268216
#
_entry.id   62663f2a4f9d5146c0f7299016268216
#
_cell.length_a   1.000
_cell.length_b   1.000
_cell.length_c   1.000
_cell.angle_alpha   90.00
_cell.angle_beta   90.00
_cell.angle_gamma   90.00
#
_symmetry.space_group_name_H-M   'P 1'
#
loop_
_entity.id
_entity.type
_entity.pdbx_description
1 polymer ?
#
loop_
_entity_poly.entity_id
_entity_poly.type
_entity_poly.pdbx_seq_one_letter_code
_entity_poly.pdbx_strand_id
1 'polypeptide(L)'
;QLDSAVVFEEPELLAIGKKTIDSWFTQNMDMQLYKRYFYELFRQQKHVLSKEEEAILADVSDMSADVSNIFSMFNNADIRFPSIEGKEGEKIPVSHGRYTLLLESRDVNIRKSAFESVYSQYGQYRNTLAALYAANLKNTAFFAKKRHYNSSLEMALEGGEIPTSVYTNLIDTVHEHMDLMHRYVSLRKKALKAEELH
;
A
#
# COMPACT_ATOMS: atom_id res chain seq x y z
N GLN A 1 17.20 -12.84 3.21
CA GLN A 1 18.04 -14.06 3.16
C GLN A 1 17.23 -15.36 3.23
N LEU A 2 16.11 -15.44 3.96
CA LEU A 2 15.23 -16.63 3.96
C LEU A 2 14.45 -16.76 2.64
N ASP A 3 13.94 -15.66 2.09
CA ASP A 3 13.14 -15.67 0.86
C ASP A 3 13.96 -16.17 -0.36
N SER A 4 15.24 -15.84 -0.44
CA SER A 4 16.10 -16.34 -1.52
C SER A 4 16.44 -17.84 -1.38
N ALA A 5 16.34 -18.41 -0.18
CA ALA A 5 16.61 -19.83 0.04
C ALA A 5 15.46 -20.75 -0.39
N VAL A 6 14.22 -20.21 -0.46
CA VAL A 6 12.99 -20.97 -0.81
C VAL A 6 12.40 -20.59 -2.16
N VAL A 7 13.07 -19.73 -2.91
CA VAL A 7 12.61 -19.18 -4.20
C VAL A 7 12.25 -20.23 -5.26
N PHE A 8 12.81 -21.45 -5.14
CA PHE A 8 12.56 -22.53 -6.10
C PHE A 8 11.49 -23.52 -5.63
N GLU A 9 10.92 -23.32 -4.46
CA GLU A 9 9.91 -24.25 -3.91
C GLU A 9 8.68 -24.33 -4.82
N GLU A 10 8.13 -23.19 -5.21
CA GLU A 10 6.94 -23.14 -6.06
C GLU A 10 7.16 -23.77 -7.45
N PRO A 11 8.24 -23.44 -8.21
CA PRO A 11 8.53 -24.10 -9.46
C PRO A 11 8.74 -25.63 -9.31
N GLU A 12 9.39 -26.09 -8.24
CA GLU A 12 9.62 -27.53 -8.00
C GLU A 12 8.30 -28.25 -7.67
N LEU A 13 7.46 -27.66 -6.84
CA LEU A 13 6.13 -28.21 -6.51
C LEU A 13 5.21 -28.27 -7.73
N LEU A 14 5.24 -27.24 -8.58
CA LEU A 14 4.48 -27.20 -9.83
C LEU A 14 4.97 -28.27 -10.83
N ALA A 15 6.27 -28.57 -10.84
CA ALA A 15 6.86 -29.62 -11.70
C ALA A 15 6.38 -31.02 -11.32
N ILE A 16 5.98 -31.27 -10.07
CA ILE A 16 5.36 -32.54 -9.63
C ILE A 16 4.03 -32.80 -10.37
N GLY A 17 3.31 -31.73 -10.65
CA GLY A 17 2.06 -31.75 -11.39
C GLY A 17 0.81 -32.01 -10.53
N LYS A 18 -0.26 -31.32 -10.90
CA LYS A 18 -1.52 -31.29 -10.15
C LYS A 18 -2.10 -32.71 -9.90
N LYS A 19 -2.07 -33.58 -10.88
CA LYS A 19 -2.63 -34.94 -10.77
C LYS A 19 -1.95 -35.76 -9.67
N THR A 20 -0.61 -35.64 -9.55
CA THR A 20 0.16 -36.35 -8.53
C THR A 20 -0.21 -35.83 -7.14
N ILE A 21 -0.26 -34.53 -6.98
CA ILE A 21 -0.58 -33.87 -5.71
C ILE A 21 -2.04 -34.17 -5.31
N ASP A 22 -2.99 -34.15 -6.24
CA ASP A 22 -4.38 -34.53 -5.98
C ASP A 22 -4.49 -35.99 -5.48
N SER A 23 -3.62 -36.89 -5.97
CA SER A 23 -3.58 -38.29 -5.48
C SER A 23 -3.09 -38.39 -4.03
N TRP A 24 -2.17 -37.51 -3.61
CA TRP A 24 -1.68 -37.47 -2.24
C TRP A 24 -2.77 -37.07 -1.24
N PHE A 25 -3.69 -36.17 -1.62
CA PHE A 25 -4.83 -35.81 -0.77
C PHE A 25 -5.79 -36.97 -0.50
N THR A 26 -5.83 -37.96 -1.38
CA THR A 26 -6.65 -39.19 -1.19
C THR A 26 -5.92 -40.29 -0.41
N GLN A 27 -4.59 -40.31 -0.48
CA GLN A 27 -3.75 -41.33 0.14
C GLN A 27 -3.31 -40.98 1.56
N ASN A 28 -3.23 -39.70 1.89
CA ASN A 28 -2.74 -39.24 3.17
C ASN A 28 -3.62 -38.09 3.73
N MET A 29 -4.30 -38.37 4.85
CA MET A 29 -5.18 -37.43 5.52
C MET A 29 -4.44 -36.15 6.00
N ASP A 30 -3.16 -36.26 6.39
CA ASP A 30 -2.38 -35.12 6.86
C ASP A 30 -2.14 -34.09 5.74
N MET A 31 -2.13 -34.56 4.49
CA MET A 31 -2.02 -33.66 3.32
C MET A 31 -3.23 -32.72 3.16
N GLN A 32 -4.38 -33.02 3.76
CA GLN A 32 -5.56 -32.14 3.70
C GLN A 32 -5.29 -30.75 4.30
N LEU A 33 -4.35 -30.64 5.25
CA LEU A 33 -3.93 -29.34 5.81
C LEU A 33 -3.36 -28.41 4.75
N TYR A 34 -2.73 -28.95 3.72
CA TYR A 34 -2.06 -28.18 2.66
C TYR A 34 -2.95 -27.95 1.43
N LYS A 35 -4.19 -28.39 1.46
CA LYS A 35 -5.09 -28.30 0.30
C LYS A 35 -5.30 -26.86 -0.20
N ARG A 36 -5.42 -25.90 0.71
CA ARG A 36 -5.56 -24.48 0.37
C ARG A 36 -4.28 -23.96 -0.29
N TYR A 37 -3.12 -24.27 0.27
CA TYR A 37 -1.83 -23.88 -0.28
C TYR A 37 -1.65 -24.35 -1.73
N PHE A 38 -1.88 -25.64 -2.00
CA PHE A 38 -1.77 -26.17 -3.36
C PHE A 38 -2.83 -25.63 -4.31
N TYR A 39 -4.03 -25.33 -3.83
CA TYR A 39 -5.03 -24.64 -4.64
C TYR A 39 -4.51 -23.29 -5.10
N GLU A 40 -3.96 -22.47 -4.22
CA GLU A 40 -3.40 -21.17 -4.52
C GLU A 40 -2.19 -21.26 -5.45
N LEU A 41 -1.30 -22.22 -5.19
CA LEU A 41 -0.13 -22.45 -6.03
C LEU A 41 -0.52 -22.78 -7.48
N PHE A 42 -1.46 -23.70 -7.70
CA PHE A 42 -1.91 -24.03 -9.06
C PHE A 42 -2.71 -22.90 -9.70
N ARG A 43 -3.44 -22.11 -8.94
CA ARG A 43 -4.14 -20.94 -9.44
C ARG A 43 -3.14 -19.89 -9.97
N GLN A 44 -2.06 -19.68 -9.24
CA GLN A 44 -1.01 -18.72 -9.58
C GLN A 44 0.04 -19.27 -10.55
N GLN A 45 -0.06 -20.53 -10.98
CA GLN A 45 0.94 -21.20 -11.84
C GLN A 45 1.34 -20.38 -13.07
N LYS A 46 0.42 -19.64 -13.68
CA LYS A 46 0.68 -18.79 -14.86
C LYS A 46 1.58 -17.58 -14.56
N HIS A 47 1.79 -17.28 -13.28
CA HIS A 47 2.60 -16.16 -12.79
C HIS A 47 3.89 -16.61 -12.11
N VAL A 48 4.08 -17.92 -11.94
CA VAL A 48 5.33 -18.51 -11.47
C VAL A 48 6.26 -18.70 -12.67
N LEU A 49 7.49 -18.23 -12.54
CA LEU A 49 8.49 -18.26 -13.61
C LEU A 49 9.42 -19.49 -13.47
N SER A 50 10.40 -19.59 -14.36
CA SER A 50 11.45 -20.60 -14.22
C SER A 50 12.31 -20.35 -12.99
N LYS A 51 12.99 -21.38 -12.51
CA LYS A 51 13.87 -21.29 -11.34
C LYS A 51 14.93 -20.19 -11.49
N GLU A 52 15.50 -20.07 -12.68
CA GLU A 52 16.51 -19.07 -12.99
C GLU A 52 15.94 -17.64 -13.01
N GLU A 53 14.75 -17.48 -13.54
CA GLU A 53 14.05 -16.18 -13.55
C GLU A 53 13.60 -15.76 -12.15
N GLU A 54 13.09 -16.70 -11.34
CA GLU A 54 12.71 -16.42 -9.95
C GLU A 54 13.94 -16.01 -9.11
N ALA A 55 15.10 -16.63 -9.31
CA ALA A 55 16.34 -16.24 -8.65
C ALA A 55 16.73 -14.79 -8.99
N ILE A 56 16.67 -14.42 -10.28
CA ILE A 56 16.95 -13.04 -10.72
C ILE A 56 15.94 -12.06 -10.12
N LEU A 57 14.64 -12.41 -10.08
CA LEU A 57 13.61 -11.54 -9.49
C LEU A 57 13.77 -11.39 -7.99
N ALA A 58 14.27 -12.41 -7.28
CA ALA A 58 14.55 -12.30 -5.86
C ALA A 58 15.66 -11.27 -5.59
N ASP A 59 16.74 -11.30 -6.37
CA ASP A 59 17.83 -10.31 -6.28
C ASP A 59 17.33 -8.88 -6.60
N VAL A 60 16.48 -8.74 -7.63
CA VAL A 60 15.86 -7.45 -7.97
C VAL A 60 14.90 -6.97 -6.87
N SER A 61 14.24 -7.88 -6.18
CA SER A 61 13.32 -7.55 -5.08
C SER A 61 14.03 -6.84 -3.93
N ASP A 62 15.22 -7.31 -3.56
CA ASP A 62 16.03 -6.68 -2.52
C ASP A 62 16.37 -5.21 -2.89
N MET A 63 16.83 -4.98 -4.12
CA MET A 63 17.09 -3.62 -4.61
C MET A 63 15.82 -2.75 -4.68
N SER A 64 14.70 -3.35 -5.04
CA SER A 64 13.41 -2.64 -5.15
C SER A 64 12.87 -2.19 -3.80
N ALA A 65 13.17 -2.91 -2.72
CA ALA A 65 12.80 -2.55 -1.36
C ALA A 65 13.48 -1.25 -0.88
N ASP A 66 14.63 -0.89 -1.45
CA ASP A 66 15.36 0.32 -1.08
C ASP A 66 14.56 1.60 -1.33
N VAL A 67 13.70 1.64 -2.32
CA VAL A 67 12.83 2.80 -2.59
C VAL A 67 11.92 3.09 -1.39
N SER A 68 11.31 2.07 -0.83
CA SER A 68 10.45 2.19 0.36
C SER A 68 11.27 2.52 1.61
N ASN A 69 12.46 1.93 1.73
CA ASN A 69 13.38 2.20 2.83
C ASN A 69 13.86 3.66 2.82
N ILE A 70 14.25 4.21 1.66
CA ILE A 70 14.64 5.62 1.51
C ILE A 70 13.49 6.54 1.95
N PHE A 71 12.26 6.27 1.51
CA PHE A 71 11.12 7.05 1.96
C PHE A 71 10.91 6.93 3.48
N SER A 72 11.05 5.75 4.04
CA SER A 72 10.89 5.51 5.49
C SER A 72 11.95 6.26 6.31
N MET A 73 13.20 6.26 5.88
CA MET A 73 14.27 7.03 6.53
C MET A 73 13.98 8.53 6.46
N PHE A 74 13.66 9.03 5.29
CA PHE A 74 13.27 10.44 5.12
C PHE A 74 12.08 10.81 6.02
N ASN A 75 11.00 10.03 5.96
CA ASN A 75 9.75 10.36 6.62
C ASN A 75 9.81 10.23 8.15
N ASN A 76 10.52 9.22 8.66
CA ASN A 76 10.51 8.88 10.08
C ASN A 76 11.73 9.42 10.84
N ALA A 77 12.86 9.61 10.15
CA ALA A 77 14.10 10.00 10.79
C ALA A 77 14.56 11.42 10.43
N ASP A 78 14.44 11.85 9.17
CA ASP A 78 15.11 13.07 8.70
C ASP A 78 14.19 14.30 8.70
N ILE A 79 12.91 14.16 8.28
CA ILE A 79 11.99 15.27 8.18
C ILE A 79 11.73 15.89 9.56
N ARG A 80 11.74 17.22 9.61
CA ARG A 80 11.43 18.00 10.83
C ARG A 80 10.37 19.02 10.49
N PHE A 81 9.37 19.12 11.36
CA PHE A 81 8.30 20.10 11.22
C PHE A 81 8.59 21.32 12.13
N PRO A 82 8.42 22.56 11.63
CA PRO A 82 8.48 23.74 12.48
C PRO A 82 7.48 23.67 13.63
N SER A 83 7.88 24.14 14.81
CA SER A 83 6.93 24.36 15.90
C SER A 83 5.92 25.43 15.51
N ILE A 84 4.70 25.31 15.99
CA ILE A 84 3.65 26.31 15.84
C ILE A 84 3.50 27.12 17.11
N GLU A 85 2.87 28.29 17.02
CA GLU A 85 2.56 29.13 18.16
C GLU A 85 1.19 28.79 18.74
N GLY A 86 1.12 28.61 20.05
CA GLY A 86 -0.10 28.40 20.77
C GLY A 86 -0.79 29.73 21.15
N LYS A 87 -1.89 29.66 21.89
CA LYS A 87 -2.73 30.83 22.24
C LYS A 87 -2.02 31.86 23.12
N GLU A 88 -1.12 31.40 23.98
CA GLU A 88 -0.37 32.26 24.92
C GLU A 88 1.03 32.59 24.42
N GLY A 89 1.31 32.30 23.14
CA GLY A 89 2.63 32.50 22.52
C GLY A 89 3.64 31.38 22.80
N GLU A 90 3.20 30.30 23.44
CA GLU A 90 4.04 29.15 23.68
C GLU A 90 4.35 28.40 22.38
N LYS A 91 5.55 27.81 22.30
CA LYS A 91 5.95 26.98 21.13
C LYS A 91 5.45 25.56 21.31
N ILE A 92 4.58 25.12 20.41
CA ILE A 92 4.05 23.77 20.34
C ILE A 92 4.82 22.98 19.28
N PRO A 93 5.58 21.94 19.65
CA PRO A 93 6.31 21.12 18.70
C PRO A 93 5.34 20.28 17.85
N VAL A 94 5.61 20.20 16.54
CA VAL A 94 4.84 19.39 15.59
C VAL A 94 5.64 18.14 15.26
N SER A 95 4.95 17.01 15.25
CA SER A 95 5.47 15.70 14.83
C SER A 95 4.34 14.87 14.24
N HIS A 96 4.66 13.78 13.55
CA HIS A 96 3.64 12.83 13.03
C HIS A 96 2.64 12.42 14.12
N GLY A 97 3.14 12.02 15.29
CA GLY A 97 2.28 11.57 16.40
C GLY A 97 1.43 12.68 17.02
N ARG A 98 1.88 13.94 16.97
CA ARG A 98 1.12 15.09 17.50
C ARG A 98 0.18 15.73 16.50
N TYR A 99 0.42 15.52 15.21
CA TYR A 99 -0.34 16.18 14.15
C TYR A 99 -1.84 15.93 14.26
N THR A 100 -2.25 14.69 14.45
CA THR A 100 -3.66 14.33 14.61
C THR A 100 -4.30 15.05 15.79
N LEU A 101 -3.64 15.06 16.95
CA LEU A 101 -4.14 15.76 18.13
C LEU A 101 -4.28 17.29 17.91
N LEU A 102 -3.34 17.87 17.17
CA LEU A 102 -3.39 19.30 16.82
C LEU A 102 -4.56 19.60 15.87
N LEU A 103 -4.88 18.70 14.95
CA LEU A 103 -6.06 18.82 14.07
C LEU A 103 -7.40 18.65 14.80
N GLU A 104 -7.42 18.03 15.98
CA GLU A 104 -8.60 17.92 16.83
C GLU A 104 -8.81 19.15 17.72
N SER A 105 -7.91 20.12 17.72
CA SER A 105 -8.02 21.35 18.48
C SER A 105 -9.31 22.10 18.13
N ARG A 106 -9.97 22.65 19.15
CA ARG A 106 -11.12 23.57 18.95
C ARG A 106 -10.69 24.89 18.30
N ASP A 107 -9.42 25.26 18.43
CA ASP A 107 -8.88 26.47 17.82
C ASP A 107 -8.53 26.25 16.36
N VAL A 108 -9.18 26.99 15.47
CA VAL A 108 -8.96 26.89 14.03
C VAL A 108 -7.55 27.31 13.64
N ASN A 109 -6.93 28.27 14.34
CA ASN A 109 -5.57 28.73 14.05
C ASN A 109 -4.54 27.65 14.36
N ILE A 110 -4.71 26.91 15.46
CA ILE A 110 -3.87 25.77 15.81
C ILE A 110 -3.97 24.68 14.72
N ARG A 111 -5.19 24.34 14.29
CA ARG A 111 -5.38 23.35 13.22
C ARG A 111 -4.70 23.78 11.91
N LYS A 112 -4.91 25.04 11.51
CA LYS A 112 -4.33 25.61 10.29
C LYS A 112 -2.80 25.62 10.36
N SER A 113 -2.23 26.15 11.45
CA SER A 113 -0.78 26.22 11.64
C SER A 113 -0.13 24.84 11.65
N ALA A 114 -0.78 23.84 12.27
CA ALA A 114 -0.32 22.45 12.27
C ALA A 114 -0.31 21.87 10.84
N PHE A 115 -1.39 22.09 10.07
CA PHE A 115 -1.45 21.68 8.68
C PHE A 115 -0.36 22.33 7.84
N GLU A 116 -0.22 23.64 7.92
CA GLU A 116 0.80 24.40 7.18
C GLU A 116 2.22 23.99 7.57
N SER A 117 2.48 23.75 8.86
CA SER A 117 3.78 23.26 9.34
C SER A 117 4.17 21.94 8.67
N VAL A 118 3.27 20.97 8.62
CA VAL A 118 3.52 19.65 8.04
C VAL A 118 3.68 19.76 6.51
N TYR A 119 2.69 20.31 5.83
CA TYR A 119 2.66 20.27 4.36
C TYR A 119 3.64 21.24 3.70
N SER A 120 4.06 22.33 4.36
CA SER A 120 5.15 23.16 3.86
C SER A 120 6.46 22.39 3.78
N GLN A 121 6.75 21.52 4.75
CA GLN A 121 7.96 20.69 4.72
C GLN A 121 7.90 19.66 3.59
N TYR A 122 6.79 18.91 3.45
CA TYR A 122 6.63 18.01 2.31
C TYR A 122 6.73 18.76 0.96
N GLY A 123 6.21 19.99 0.90
CA GLY A 123 6.30 20.85 -0.28
C GLY A 123 7.74 21.15 -0.70
N GLN A 124 8.66 21.35 0.24
CA GLN A 124 10.09 21.57 -0.04
C GLN A 124 10.74 20.34 -0.71
N TYR A 125 10.28 19.13 -0.41
CA TYR A 125 10.81 17.88 -0.94
C TYR A 125 9.98 17.31 -2.10
N ARG A 126 9.07 18.10 -2.69
CA ARG A 126 8.15 17.66 -3.75
C ARG A 126 8.83 16.85 -4.85
N ASN A 127 9.96 17.33 -5.38
CA ASN A 127 10.65 16.66 -6.48
C ASN A 127 11.24 15.32 -6.06
N THR A 128 11.82 15.22 -4.88
CA THR A 128 12.36 13.98 -4.33
C THR A 128 11.24 12.97 -4.08
N LEU A 129 10.15 13.41 -3.46
CA LEU A 129 8.98 12.56 -3.20
C LEU A 129 8.33 12.07 -4.48
N ALA A 130 8.21 12.93 -5.50
CA ALA A 130 7.70 12.55 -6.80
C ALA A 130 8.60 11.52 -7.49
N ALA A 131 9.92 11.66 -7.38
CA ALA A 131 10.88 10.70 -7.93
C ALA A 131 10.79 9.33 -7.21
N LEU A 132 10.70 9.32 -5.88
CA LEU A 132 10.50 8.09 -5.09
C LEU A 132 9.18 7.41 -5.45
N TYR A 133 8.10 8.18 -5.55
CA TYR A 133 6.80 7.63 -5.95
C TYR A 133 6.83 7.04 -7.36
N ALA A 134 7.45 7.76 -8.32
CA ALA A 134 7.63 7.26 -9.68
C ALA A 134 8.49 5.98 -9.73
N ALA A 135 9.54 5.89 -8.91
CA ALA A 135 10.36 4.69 -8.80
C ALA A 135 9.54 3.51 -8.24
N ASN A 136 8.72 3.73 -7.21
CA ASN A 136 7.83 2.70 -6.67
C ASN A 136 6.82 2.19 -7.70
N LEU A 137 6.20 3.09 -8.47
CA LEU A 137 5.30 2.71 -9.56
C LEU A 137 6.00 1.88 -10.65
N LYS A 138 7.24 2.25 -11.02
CA LYS A 138 8.04 1.48 -11.98
C LYS A 138 8.37 0.09 -11.45
N ASN A 139 8.72 -0.04 -10.18
CA ASN A 139 8.96 -1.34 -9.54
C ASN A 139 7.72 -2.23 -9.62
N THR A 140 6.58 -1.71 -9.19
CA THR A 140 5.32 -2.48 -9.24
C THR A 140 4.95 -2.90 -10.66
N ALA A 141 5.09 -1.99 -11.64
CA ALA A 141 4.83 -2.28 -13.04
C ALA A 141 5.81 -3.31 -13.63
N PHE A 142 7.07 -3.27 -13.20
CA PHE A 142 8.09 -4.25 -13.60
C PHE A 142 7.71 -5.66 -13.15
N PHE A 143 7.38 -5.86 -11.87
CA PHE A 143 6.99 -7.17 -11.35
C PHE A 143 5.70 -7.68 -11.98
N ALA A 144 4.68 -6.82 -12.13
CA ALA A 144 3.45 -7.19 -12.81
C ALA A 144 3.71 -7.70 -14.23
N LYS A 145 4.50 -6.96 -15.00
CA LYS A 145 4.88 -7.33 -16.37
C LYS A 145 5.67 -8.65 -16.42
N LYS A 146 6.67 -8.80 -15.53
CA LYS A 146 7.52 -10.00 -15.51
C LYS A 146 6.76 -11.25 -15.12
N ARG A 147 5.81 -11.13 -14.19
CA ARG A 147 4.94 -12.22 -13.76
C ARG A 147 3.68 -12.40 -14.62
N HIS A 148 3.66 -11.82 -15.81
CA HIS A 148 2.57 -11.97 -16.80
C HIS A 148 1.19 -11.52 -16.31
N TYR A 149 1.12 -10.52 -15.42
CA TYR A 149 -0.13 -9.85 -15.12
C TYR A 149 -0.46 -8.78 -16.17
N ASN A 150 -1.74 -8.59 -16.46
CA ASN A 150 -2.18 -7.54 -17.40
C ASN A 150 -1.99 -6.13 -16.83
N SER A 151 -1.98 -6.01 -15.50
CA SER A 151 -1.78 -4.73 -14.81
C SER A 151 -1.25 -4.93 -13.40
N SER A 152 -0.68 -3.88 -12.82
CA SER A 152 -0.31 -3.84 -11.41
C SER A 152 -1.51 -3.99 -10.48
N LEU A 153 -2.70 -3.52 -10.91
CA LEU A 153 -3.94 -3.70 -10.16
C LEU A 153 -4.35 -5.18 -10.09
N GLU A 154 -4.29 -5.89 -11.21
CA GLU A 154 -4.56 -7.32 -11.24
C GLU A 154 -3.61 -8.07 -10.28
N MET A 155 -2.32 -7.79 -10.37
CA MET A 155 -1.32 -8.38 -9.46
C MET A 155 -1.63 -8.10 -7.98
N ALA A 156 -2.00 -6.86 -7.65
CA ALA A 156 -2.31 -6.49 -6.26
C ALA A 156 -3.56 -7.17 -5.70
N LEU A 157 -4.53 -7.50 -6.54
CA LEU A 157 -5.81 -8.10 -6.15
C LEU A 157 -5.78 -9.64 -6.20
N GLU A 158 -4.79 -10.23 -6.89
CA GLU A 158 -4.70 -11.67 -7.14
C GLU A 158 -4.63 -12.48 -5.84
N GLY A 159 -3.84 -12.05 -4.85
CA GLY A 159 -3.71 -12.75 -3.57
C GLY A 159 -5.02 -12.87 -2.79
N GLY A 160 -5.94 -11.92 -2.98
CA GLY A 160 -7.28 -11.95 -2.39
C GLY A 160 -8.34 -12.60 -3.28
N GLU A 161 -7.99 -13.10 -4.44
CA GLU A 161 -8.93 -13.60 -5.48
C GLU A 161 -10.01 -12.55 -5.84
N ILE A 162 -9.64 -11.27 -5.83
CA ILE A 162 -10.57 -10.15 -6.07
C ILE A 162 -10.52 -9.76 -7.55
N PRO A 163 -11.62 -9.89 -8.30
CA PRO A 163 -11.70 -9.39 -9.67
C PRO A 163 -11.49 -7.86 -9.72
N THR A 164 -10.78 -7.36 -10.73
CA THR A 164 -10.57 -5.91 -10.91
C THR A 164 -11.88 -5.13 -11.02
N SER A 165 -12.96 -5.77 -11.48
CA SER A 165 -14.30 -5.20 -11.53
C SER A 165 -14.86 -4.82 -10.15
N VAL A 166 -14.48 -5.51 -9.09
CA VAL A 166 -14.88 -5.13 -7.71
C VAL A 166 -14.26 -3.79 -7.33
N TYR A 167 -12.98 -3.60 -7.66
CA TYR A 167 -12.28 -2.34 -7.41
C TYR A 167 -12.88 -1.17 -8.20
N THR A 168 -13.12 -1.35 -9.50
CA THR A 168 -13.73 -0.29 -10.33
C THR A 168 -15.15 0.01 -9.90
N ASN A 169 -15.96 -1.03 -9.61
CA ASN A 169 -17.33 -0.84 -9.13
C ASN A 169 -17.38 -0.09 -7.79
N LEU A 170 -16.42 -0.30 -6.89
CA LEU A 170 -16.33 0.48 -5.65
C LEU A 170 -16.13 1.97 -5.95
N ILE A 171 -15.22 2.30 -6.86
CA ILE A 171 -14.96 3.69 -7.26
C ILE A 171 -16.21 4.32 -7.88
N ASP A 172 -16.84 3.62 -8.83
CA ASP A 172 -18.02 4.10 -9.51
C ASP A 172 -19.18 4.32 -8.53
N THR A 173 -19.42 3.37 -7.63
CA THR A 173 -20.45 3.50 -6.58
C THR A 173 -20.19 4.69 -5.65
N VAL A 174 -18.93 4.94 -5.25
CA VAL A 174 -18.59 6.12 -4.45
C VAL A 174 -18.86 7.39 -5.22
N HIS A 175 -18.48 7.47 -6.51
CA HIS A 175 -18.71 8.62 -7.36
C HIS A 175 -20.21 8.91 -7.55
N GLU A 176 -21.02 7.88 -7.79
CA GLU A 176 -22.48 8.00 -7.94
C GLU A 176 -23.16 8.57 -6.68
N HIS A 177 -22.53 8.39 -5.49
CA HIS A 177 -23.09 8.82 -4.21
C HIS A 177 -22.36 10.02 -3.58
N MET A 178 -21.50 10.70 -4.32
CA MET A 178 -20.76 11.88 -3.83
C MET A 178 -21.67 13.04 -3.40
N ASP A 179 -22.86 13.15 -3.97
CA ASP A 179 -23.86 14.14 -3.57
C ASP A 179 -24.27 13.98 -2.11
N LEU A 180 -24.37 12.75 -1.60
CA LEU A 180 -24.67 12.46 -0.20
C LEU A 180 -23.56 12.98 0.71
N MET A 181 -22.30 12.80 0.33
CA MET A 181 -21.16 13.35 1.06
C MET A 181 -21.20 14.88 1.07
N HIS A 182 -21.47 15.52 -0.06
CA HIS A 182 -21.61 16.98 -0.14
C HIS A 182 -22.76 17.51 0.73
N ARG A 183 -23.89 16.80 0.75
CA ARG A 183 -25.02 17.13 1.64
C ARG A 183 -24.66 16.99 3.11
N TYR A 184 -23.97 15.91 3.48
CA TYR A 184 -23.45 15.71 4.85
C TYR A 184 -22.53 16.84 5.29
N VAL A 185 -21.53 17.20 4.46
CA VAL A 185 -20.60 18.30 4.74
C VAL A 185 -21.35 19.63 4.88
N SER A 186 -22.35 19.90 4.04
CA SER A 186 -23.18 21.10 4.10
C SER A 186 -24.01 21.16 5.37
N LEU A 187 -24.59 20.01 5.80
CA LEU A 187 -25.32 19.91 7.06
C LEU A 187 -24.40 20.14 8.26
N ARG A 188 -23.22 19.51 8.24
CA ARG A 188 -22.20 19.68 9.29
C ARG A 188 -21.77 21.16 9.42
N LYS A 189 -21.53 21.83 8.29
CA LYS A 189 -21.21 23.26 8.26
C LYS A 189 -22.29 24.11 8.96
N LYS A 190 -23.56 23.86 8.64
CA LYS A 190 -24.71 24.55 9.25
C LYS A 190 -24.83 24.26 10.74
N ALA A 191 -24.70 23.00 11.15
CA ALA A 191 -24.82 22.59 12.56
C ALA A 191 -23.72 23.20 13.43
N LEU A 192 -22.50 23.30 12.91
CA LEU A 192 -21.35 23.90 13.58
C LEU A 192 -21.36 25.44 13.51
N LYS A 193 -22.27 26.04 12.75
CA LYS A 193 -22.31 27.50 12.46
C LYS A 193 -20.95 28.03 11.96
N ALA A 194 -20.23 27.21 11.19
CA ALA A 194 -18.92 27.54 10.65
C ALA A 194 -19.06 28.27 9.32
N GLU A 195 -18.30 29.32 9.12
CA GLU A 195 -18.22 30.00 7.81
C GLU A 195 -17.48 29.13 6.79
N GLU A 196 -16.45 28.43 7.25
CA GLU A 196 -15.67 27.46 6.48
C GLU A 196 -15.41 26.21 7.33
N LEU A 197 -15.35 25.05 6.67
CA LEU A 197 -14.91 23.78 7.27
C LEU A 197 -13.49 23.48 6.79
N HIS A 198 -12.58 23.40 7.71
CA HIS A 198 -11.19 23.02 7.51
C HIS A 198 -10.87 21.79 8.34
#